data_f07dc1a049d9e80e4203596c23596beb
#
_entry.id   f07dc1a049d9e80e4203596c23596beb
#
_cell.length_a   1.000
_cell.length_b   1.000
_cell.length_c   1.000
_cell.angle_alpha   90.00
_cell.angle_beta   90.00
_cell.angle_gamma   90.00
#
_symmetry.space_group_name_H-M   'P 1'
#
loop_
_entity.id
_entity.type
_entity.pdbx_description
1 polymer ?
#
loop_
_entity_poly.entity_id
_entity_poly.type
_entity_poly.pdbx_seq_one_letter_code
_entity_poly.pdbx_strand_id
1 'polypeptide(L)'
;MYKRQIIDKSKSVKTVLMDLFEKHGNTDIEGIDSKNACYGGTAALFNAVNWMESSSWDGRDALVFAGDIAIYAEGSARPVGGAGSVAMLIGPDAPLVLEPIHGSHMSNMWDFYKPDLSSEYPQVDGPQTLYAYLGSIDKAYDAFRLKYAKMAEKKGLPTFEKKSSDERTAFTMDQVDFAILHSPYAKLVQKGFARLFFNDYLVDAASEKYASIPQEFKEVDRHQSIMNKDLEKTFMAWSKSAMASKLEPGMTTVRRCGNMYSGSLYGGLASLVSNVPDTDLQGKRVLMYSFGSGCAASIFTIRVAGSTENIRQTLNLEARLQNMQIVSPSAYVDALQTREKTHNAVSYEPKGSLEDIWPHSYYLKNVDEKFRRFYEKRSI
;
A
#
# COMPACT_ATOMS: atom_id res chain seq x y z
N MET A 1 5.89 -11.35 4.92
CA MET A 1 6.58 -10.79 3.74
C MET A 1 5.86 -11.19 2.48
N TYR A 2 5.68 -10.29 1.54
CA TYR A 2 5.05 -10.58 0.26
C TYR A 2 5.98 -10.26 -0.89
N LYS A 3 6.10 -11.18 -1.84
CA LYS A 3 6.76 -10.96 -3.13
C LYS A 3 5.83 -11.41 -4.26
N ARG A 4 5.47 -10.50 -5.16
CA ARG A 4 4.60 -10.81 -6.29
C ARG A 4 5.31 -11.62 -7.37
N GLN A 5 6.64 -11.54 -7.42
CA GLN A 5 7.49 -12.33 -8.31
C GLN A 5 8.01 -13.55 -7.55
N ILE A 6 7.58 -14.72 -7.95
CA ILE A 6 8.03 -15.98 -7.35
C ILE A 6 9.39 -16.32 -7.96
N ILE A 7 10.45 -16.27 -7.15
CA ILE A 7 11.78 -16.75 -7.52
C ILE A 7 11.84 -18.26 -7.37
N ASP A 8 11.20 -18.77 -6.32
CA ASP A 8 11.11 -20.19 -5.99
C ASP A 8 9.67 -20.49 -5.58
N LYS A 9 9.15 -21.64 -5.99
CA LYS A 9 7.75 -22.03 -5.73
C LYS A 9 7.54 -22.62 -4.34
N SER A 10 8.61 -23.07 -3.69
CA SER A 10 8.61 -23.80 -2.42
C SER A 10 9.28 -23.00 -1.31
N LYS A 11 10.48 -22.46 -1.57
CA LYS A 11 11.26 -21.72 -0.59
C LYS A 11 10.63 -20.36 -0.29
N SER A 12 10.33 -20.10 0.98
CA SER A 12 9.78 -18.81 1.40
C SER A 12 10.85 -17.71 1.44
N VAL A 13 10.44 -16.48 1.21
CA VAL A 13 11.36 -15.33 1.25
C VAL A 13 11.86 -15.07 2.67
N LYS A 14 11.03 -15.32 3.70
CA LYS A 14 11.45 -15.20 5.10
C LYS A 14 12.67 -16.07 5.39
N THR A 15 12.77 -17.29 4.81
CA THR A 15 13.93 -18.16 5.01
C THR A 15 15.21 -17.62 4.37
N VAL A 16 15.12 -16.82 3.32
CA VAL A 16 16.29 -16.11 2.77
C VAL A 16 16.74 -15.00 3.73
N LEU A 17 15.80 -14.35 4.41
CA LEU A 17 16.13 -13.31 5.41
C LEU A 17 16.74 -13.89 6.69
N MET A 18 16.64 -15.19 6.93
CA MET A 18 17.26 -15.83 8.10
C MET A 18 18.78 -15.66 8.13
N ASP A 19 19.44 -15.49 6.99
CA ASP A 19 20.86 -15.18 6.91
C ASP A 19 21.24 -13.92 7.72
N LEU A 20 20.28 -13.02 7.98
CA LEU A 20 20.49 -11.82 8.79
C LEU A 20 20.43 -12.09 10.30
N PHE A 21 19.78 -13.15 10.73
CA PHE A 21 19.50 -13.48 12.13
C PHE A 21 20.34 -14.65 12.62
N GLU A 22 20.48 -15.69 11.81
CA GLU A 22 21.18 -16.94 12.15
C GLU A 22 22.63 -16.69 12.57
N LYS A 23 23.34 -15.79 11.88
CA LYS A 23 24.72 -15.41 12.23
C LYS A 23 24.84 -14.77 13.62
N HIS A 24 23.74 -14.36 14.23
CA HIS A 24 23.65 -13.85 15.59
C HIS A 24 23.04 -14.87 16.57
N GLY A 25 22.88 -16.13 16.15
CA GLY A 25 22.35 -17.21 16.96
C GLY A 25 20.82 -17.23 17.09
N ASN A 26 20.10 -16.35 16.41
CA ASN A 26 18.64 -16.31 16.47
C ASN A 26 18.03 -17.12 15.31
N THR A 27 17.62 -18.35 15.61
CA THR A 27 16.95 -19.27 14.66
C THR A 27 15.52 -19.61 15.06
N ASP A 28 15.09 -19.23 16.27
CA ASP A 28 13.73 -19.40 16.77
C ASP A 28 12.85 -18.25 16.26
N ILE A 29 12.57 -18.25 14.94
CA ILE A 29 11.77 -17.23 14.26
C ILE A 29 10.68 -17.92 13.45
N GLU A 30 9.44 -17.61 13.77
CA GLU A 30 8.27 -17.99 12.98
C GLU A 30 7.98 -16.96 11.89
N GLY A 31 7.14 -17.33 10.94
CA GLY A 31 6.69 -16.35 9.95
C GLY A 31 5.92 -16.96 8.80
N ILE A 32 5.29 -16.10 8.03
CA ILE A 32 4.46 -16.42 6.87
C ILE A 32 4.80 -15.52 5.70
N ASP A 33 4.83 -16.07 4.50
CA ASP A 33 4.79 -15.31 3.25
C ASP A 33 3.33 -15.11 2.85
N SER A 34 2.87 -13.87 2.82
CA SER A 34 1.52 -13.54 2.37
C SER A 34 1.49 -13.23 0.87
N LYS A 35 0.55 -13.85 0.13
CA LYS A 35 0.42 -13.70 -1.31
C LYS A 35 -1.01 -13.28 -1.68
N ASN A 36 -1.21 -11.99 -1.98
CA ASN A 36 -2.46 -11.47 -2.53
C ASN A 36 -2.22 -10.17 -3.31
N ALA A 37 -1.43 -10.24 -4.37
CA ALA A 37 -1.05 -9.07 -5.15
C ALA A 37 -0.58 -7.91 -4.24
N CYS A 38 -0.94 -6.66 -4.54
CA CYS A 38 -0.51 -5.50 -3.75
C CYS A 38 -1.07 -5.48 -2.32
N TYR A 39 -2.13 -6.25 -2.02
CA TYR A 39 -2.72 -6.38 -0.68
C TYR A 39 -1.85 -7.20 0.29
N GLY A 40 -0.88 -7.96 -0.21
CA GLY A 40 -0.08 -8.89 0.59
C GLY A 40 0.61 -8.25 1.81
N GLY A 41 1.09 -7.01 1.69
CA GLY A 41 1.69 -6.29 2.82
C GLY A 41 0.71 -6.04 3.98
N THR A 42 -0.55 -5.73 3.65
CA THR A 42 -1.62 -5.55 4.66
C THR A 42 -2.06 -6.88 5.26
N ALA A 43 -2.14 -7.94 4.46
CA ALA A 43 -2.41 -9.28 5.00
C ALA A 43 -1.30 -9.70 5.98
N ALA A 44 -0.04 -9.42 5.68
CA ALA A 44 1.08 -9.69 6.59
C ALA A 44 1.00 -8.84 7.87
N LEU A 45 0.63 -7.56 7.76
CA LEU A 45 0.42 -6.69 8.94
C LEU A 45 -0.70 -7.23 9.84
N PHE A 46 -1.85 -7.57 9.27
CA PHE A 46 -2.96 -8.12 10.06
C PHE A 46 -2.60 -9.46 10.70
N ASN A 47 -1.85 -10.33 10.02
CA ASN A 47 -1.37 -11.57 10.60
C ASN A 47 -0.41 -11.32 11.79
N ALA A 48 0.51 -10.35 11.66
CA ALA A 48 1.43 -9.98 12.74
C ALA A 48 0.67 -9.46 13.97
N VAL A 49 -0.27 -8.53 13.78
CA VAL A 49 -1.09 -7.97 14.87
C VAL A 49 -1.96 -9.06 15.51
N ASN A 50 -2.63 -9.90 14.71
CA ASN A 50 -3.45 -11.00 15.22
C ASN A 50 -2.61 -12.00 16.01
N TRP A 51 -1.38 -12.30 15.60
CA TRP A 51 -0.47 -13.15 16.37
C TRP A 51 -0.11 -12.51 17.71
N MET A 52 0.22 -11.23 17.74
CA MET A 52 0.53 -10.52 18.99
C MET A 52 -0.64 -10.43 19.95
N GLU A 53 -1.88 -10.40 19.43
CA GLU A 53 -3.11 -10.43 20.24
C GLU A 53 -3.58 -11.85 20.60
N SER A 54 -2.87 -12.89 20.15
CA SER A 54 -3.23 -14.28 20.41
C SER A 54 -2.60 -14.82 21.70
N SER A 55 -3.12 -15.97 22.14
CA SER A 55 -2.53 -16.72 23.26
C SER A 55 -1.15 -17.33 22.95
N SER A 56 -0.72 -17.32 21.69
CA SER A 56 0.58 -17.83 21.25
C SER A 56 1.67 -16.76 21.27
N TRP A 57 1.34 -15.51 21.56
CA TRP A 57 2.33 -14.45 21.64
C TRP A 57 3.27 -14.65 22.83
N ASP A 58 4.54 -14.61 22.57
CA ASP A 58 5.63 -14.85 23.54
C ASP A 58 6.36 -13.58 24.00
N GLY A 59 5.83 -12.41 23.68
CA GLY A 59 6.39 -11.11 24.08
C GLY A 59 7.38 -10.51 23.06
N ARG A 60 7.69 -11.21 21.96
CA ARG A 60 8.58 -10.68 20.90
C ARG A 60 7.84 -9.76 19.93
N ASP A 61 8.57 -8.81 19.36
CA ASP A 61 8.06 -7.99 18.28
C ASP A 61 7.95 -8.80 16.98
N ALA A 62 7.06 -8.36 16.07
CA ALA A 62 6.93 -8.90 14.74
C ALA A 62 7.52 -7.94 13.70
N LEU A 63 8.27 -8.47 12.74
CA LEU A 63 8.78 -7.70 11.61
C LEU A 63 7.93 -7.96 10.37
N VAL A 64 7.24 -6.93 9.89
CA VAL A 64 6.49 -6.97 8.63
C VAL A 64 7.33 -6.33 7.54
N PHE A 65 7.57 -7.07 6.47
CA PHE A 65 8.32 -6.60 5.32
C PHE A 65 7.43 -6.61 4.07
N ALA A 66 7.28 -5.47 3.43
CA ALA A 66 6.51 -5.29 2.21
C ALA A 66 7.38 -4.64 1.14
N GLY A 67 7.64 -5.34 0.04
CA GLY A 67 8.47 -4.81 -1.03
C GLY A 67 8.29 -5.53 -2.34
N ASP A 68 8.47 -4.82 -3.43
CA ASP A 68 8.36 -5.38 -4.78
C ASP A 68 9.02 -4.49 -5.83
N ILE A 69 9.13 -5.04 -7.04
CA ILE A 69 9.52 -4.35 -8.26
C ILE A 69 8.37 -4.50 -9.24
N ALA A 70 7.72 -3.39 -9.61
CA ALA A 70 6.64 -3.36 -10.58
C ALA A 70 7.19 -3.01 -11.96
N ILE A 71 7.15 -3.95 -12.87
CA ILE A 71 7.55 -3.77 -14.26
C ILE A 71 6.41 -4.16 -15.20
N TYR A 72 6.36 -3.49 -16.34
CA TYR A 72 5.31 -3.66 -17.34
C TYR A 72 5.94 -3.81 -18.73
N ALA A 73 5.27 -4.56 -19.59
CA ALA A 73 5.60 -4.61 -21.01
C ALA A 73 5.51 -3.21 -21.65
N GLU A 74 6.08 -3.05 -22.82
CA GLU A 74 5.99 -1.79 -23.56
C GLU A 74 4.53 -1.40 -23.79
N GLY A 75 4.20 -0.14 -23.49
CA GLY A 75 2.84 0.38 -23.55
C GLY A 75 2.57 1.44 -22.49
N SER A 76 1.32 1.85 -22.38
CA SER A 76 0.87 2.95 -21.51
C SER A 76 1.08 2.73 -20.01
N ALA A 77 1.19 1.48 -19.57
CA ALA A 77 1.42 1.14 -18.16
C ALA A 77 2.92 1.17 -17.78
N ARG A 78 3.85 1.09 -18.74
CA ARG A 78 5.30 1.04 -18.44
C ARG A 78 5.79 2.21 -17.58
N PRO A 79 5.37 3.47 -17.81
CA PRO A 79 5.83 4.61 -17.01
C PRO A 79 5.38 4.61 -15.55
N VAL A 80 4.37 3.79 -15.17
CA VAL A 80 3.91 3.70 -13.77
C VAL A 80 4.66 2.62 -12.97
N GLY A 81 5.58 1.92 -13.61
CA GLY A 81 6.45 0.96 -12.95
C GLY A 81 7.28 1.61 -11.85
N GLY A 82 7.70 0.81 -10.88
CA GLY A 82 8.46 1.30 -9.75
C GLY A 82 9.07 0.18 -8.92
N ALA A 83 9.77 0.57 -7.88
CA ALA A 83 10.35 -0.37 -6.93
C ALA A 83 10.46 0.27 -5.55
N GLY A 84 10.33 -0.54 -4.53
CA GLY A 84 10.54 -0.12 -3.16
C GLY A 84 10.18 -1.18 -2.15
N SER A 85 10.67 -0.98 -0.94
CA SER A 85 10.35 -1.84 0.19
C SER A 85 10.25 -1.05 1.47
N VAL A 86 9.37 -1.48 2.35
CA VAL A 86 9.18 -0.92 3.69
C VAL A 86 9.23 -2.06 4.69
N ALA A 87 10.02 -1.90 5.73
CA ALA A 87 10.03 -2.77 6.90
C ALA A 87 9.33 -2.04 8.06
N MET A 88 8.44 -2.74 8.74
CA MET A 88 7.69 -2.22 9.89
C MET A 88 7.91 -3.13 11.08
N LEU A 89 8.39 -2.56 12.18
CA LEU A 89 8.46 -3.24 13.47
C LEU A 89 7.08 -3.09 14.14
N ILE A 90 6.47 -4.19 14.49
CA ILE A 90 5.15 -4.26 15.13
C ILE A 90 5.38 -4.72 16.56
N GLY A 91 4.94 -3.92 17.51
CA GLY A 91 5.14 -4.16 18.93
C GLY A 91 4.13 -3.40 19.78
N PRO A 92 4.06 -3.65 21.08
CA PRO A 92 3.25 -2.87 22.01
C PRO A 92 3.77 -1.42 22.10
N ASP A 93 2.92 -0.53 22.57
CA ASP A 93 3.25 0.88 22.88
C ASP A 93 3.83 1.66 21.68
N ALA A 94 3.51 1.24 20.46
CA ALA A 94 3.98 1.89 19.24
C ALA A 94 3.33 3.28 19.05
N PRO A 95 4.04 4.25 18.45
CA PRO A 95 3.48 5.57 18.19
C PRO A 95 2.39 5.59 17.13
N LEU A 96 2.37 4.60 16.23
CA LEU A 96 1.35 4.41 15.21
C LEU A 96 0.50 3.20 15.58
N VAL A 97 -0.70 3.44 16.10
CA VAL A 97 -1.59 2.40 16.65
C VAL A 97 -2.64 2.00 15.62
N LEU A 98 -2.65 0.73 15.22
CA LEU A 98 -3.70 0.17 14.39
C LEU A 98 -5.01 0.11 15.19
N GLU A 99 -6.06 0.81 14.73
CA GLU A 99 -7.37 0.73 15.37
C GLU A 99 -8.05 -0.62 15.02
N PRO A 100 -8.79 -1.25 15.96
CA PRO A 100 -9.19 -2.66 15.85
C PRO A 100 -10.35 -2.92 14.87
N ILE A 101 -10.84 -1.91 14.17
CA ILE A 101 -11.93 -2.04 13.19
C ILE A 101 -11.39 -1.91 11.78
N HIS A 102 -11.70 -2.87 10.93
CA HIS A 102 -11.44 -2.79 9.50
C HIS A 102 -12.62 -3.32 8.69
N GLY A 103 -12.86 -2.74 7.53
CA GLY A 103 -13.81 -3.20 6.53
C GLY A 103 -13.08 -3.81 5.34
N SER A 104 -13.48 -5.00 4.92
CA SER A 104 -12.82 -5.70 3.82
C SER A 104 -13.79 -6.06 2.70
N HIS A 105 -13.27 -6.18 1.49
CA HIS A 105 -13.96 -6.69 0.33
C HIS A 105 -13.04 -7.60 -0.45
N MET A 106 -13.55 -8.75 -0.89
CA MET A 106 -12.87 -9.67 -1.80
C MET A 106 -13.81 -10.09 -2.92
N SER A 107 -13.26 -10.26 -4.10
CA SER A 107 -14.01 -10.72 -5.28
C SER A 107 -13.07 -11.42 -6.24
N ASN A 108 -13.55 -12.43 -6.96
CA ASN A 108 -12.77 -13.08 -8.02
C ASN A 108 -12.81 -12.22 -9.28
N MET A 109 -11.70 -11.57 -9.61
CA MET A 109 -11.55 -10.68 -10.76
C MET A 109 -10.25 -10.95 -11.52
N TRP A 110 -10.26 -10.67 -12.80
CA TRP A 110 -9.11 -10.82 -13.70
C TRP A 110 -8.61 -9.46 -14.22
N ASP A 111 -8.57 -8.48 -13.35
CA ASP A 111 -8.16 -7.10 -13.63
C ASP A 111 -6.66 -6.97 -13.88
N PHE A 112 -5.85 -7.79 -13.18
CA PHE A 112 -4.40 -7.83 -13.29
C PHE A 112 -3.88 -9.18 -12.77
N TYR A 113 -3.18 -9.94 -13.63
CA TYR A 113 -2.68 -11.27 -13.28
C TYR A 113 -1.42 -11.60 -14.07
N LYS A 114 -0.64 -12.60 -13.61
CA LYS A 114 0.61 -13.06 -14.23
C LYS A 114 0.52 -14.56 -14.47
N PRO A 115 -0.04 -14.99 -15.62
CA PRO A 115 -0.26 -16.41 -15.90
C PRO A 115 1.00 -17.11 -16.39
N ASP A 116 1.90 -16.38 -17.04
CA ASP A 116 3.13 -16.91 -17.62
C ASP A 116 4.27 -16.82 -16.60
N LEU A 117 4.77 -17.99 -16.16
CA LEU A 117 5.88 -18.06 -15.21
C LEU A 117 7.25 -17.76 -15.85
N SER A 118 7.33 -17.76 -17.17
CA SER A 118 8.55 -17.38 -17.91
C SER A 118 8.65 -15.85 -18.10
N SER A 119 7.58 -15.11 -17.84
CA SER A 119 7.53 -13.66 -17.98
C SER A 119 7.23 -12.97 -16.65
N GLU A 120 7.90 -11.86 -16.40
CA GLU A 120 7.61 -10.98 -15.26
C GLU A 120 6.48 -9.97 -15.55
N TYR A 121 6.05 -9.85 -16.80
CA TYR A 121 5.05 -8.88 -17.20
C TYR A 121 3.62 -9.35 -16.89
N PRO A 122 2.76 -8.47 -16.35
CA PRO A 122 1.38 -8.78 -16.11
C PRO A 122 0.53 -8.68 -17.37
N GLN A 123 -0.58 -9.43 -17.39
CA GLN A 123 -1.75 -9.14 -18.19
C GLN A 123 -2.61 -8.13 -17.44
N VAL A 124 -3.03 -7.06 -18.11
CA VAL A 124 -3.76 -5.94 -17.49
C VAL A 124 -5.00 -5.62 -18.31
N ASP A 125 -6.17 -5.68 -17.67
CA ASP A 125 -7.42 -5.13 -18.22
C ASP A 125 -7.66 -3.74 -17.60
N GLY A 126 -7.39 -2.68 -18.34
CA GLY A 126 -7.46 -1.31 -17.85
C GLY A 126 -8.83 -0.91 -17.30
N PRO A 127 -9.95 -1.09 -18.02
CA PRO A 127 -11.30 -0.86 -17.51
C PRO A 127 -11.61 -1.67 -16.25
N GLN A 128 -11.35 -2.97 -16.23
CA GLN A 128 -11.56 -3.80 -15.04
C GLN A 128 -10.73 -3.35 -13.86
N THR A 129 -9.51 -2.85 -14.08
CA THR A 129 -8.66 -2.29 -13.00
C THR A 129 -9.33 -1.11 -12.31
N LEU A 130 -10.03 -0.23 -13.06
CA LEU A 130 -10.78 0.89 -12.47
C LEU A 130 -11.98 0.38 -11.65
N TYR A 131 -12.74 -0.57 -12.20
CA TYR A 131 -13.86 -1.19 -11.47
C TYR A 131 -13.38 -1.92 -10.21
N ALA A 132 -12.31 -2.68 -10.30
CA ALA A 132 -11.74 -3.38 -9.17
C ALA A 132 -11.30 -2.41 -8.06
N TYR A 133 -10.55 -1.37 -8.41
CA TYR A 133 -10.00 -0.43 -7.44
C TYR A 133 -11.09 0.44 -6.80
N LEU A 134 -11.90 1.14 -7.60
CA LEU A 134 -12.91 2.08 -7.10
C LEU A 134 -14.11 1.34 -6.50
N GLY A 135 -14.55 0.24 -7.10
CA GLY A 135 -15.63 -0.58 -6.56
C GLY A 135 -15.26 -1.26 -5.24
N SER A 136 -13.99 -1.61 -5.06
CA SER A 136 -13.50 -2.13 -3.78
C SER A 136 -13.45 -1.06 -2.70
N ILE A 137 -13.17 0.22 -3.03
CA ILE A 137 -13.33 1.35 -2.09
C ILE A 137 -14.77 1.38 -1.58
N ASP A 138 -15.74 1.35 -2.49
CA ASP A 138 -17.16 1.42 -2.14
C ASP A 138 -17.54 0.34 -1.12
N LYS A 139 -17.18 -0.91 -1.41
CA LYS A 139 -17.55 -2.07 -0.60
C LYS A 139 -16.80 -2.13 0.72
N ALA A 140 -15.48 -1.89 0.71
CA ALA A 140 -14.66 -1.91 1.91
C ALA A 140 -15.01 -0.75 2.85
N TYR A 141 -15.34 0.43 2.29
CA TYR A 141 -15.75 1.59 3.09
C TYR A 141 -17.11 1.38 3.73
N ASP A 142 -18.08 0.82 3.01
CA ASP A 142 -19.37 0.46 3.61
C ASP A 142 -19.19 -0.56 4.74
N ALA A 143 -18.42 -1.62 4.49
CA ALA A 143 -18.15 -2.63 5.52
C ALA A 143 -17.47 -2.04 6.76
N PHE A 144 -16.51 -1.11 6.56
CA PHE A 144 -15.84 -0.41 7.65
C PHE A 144 -16.83 0.45 8.45
N ARG A 145 -17.61 1.29 7.77
CA ARG A 145 -18.58 2.21 8.42
C ARG A 145 -19.65 1.44 9.21
N LEU A 146 -20.19 0.38 8.64
CA LEU A 146 -21.19 -0.47 9.34
C LEU A 146 -20.59 -1.17 10.56
N LYS A 147 -19.35 -1.67 10.48
CA LYS A 147 -18.67 -2.23 11.64
C LYS A 147 -18.37 -1.16 12.68
N TYR A 148 -17.96 0.03 12.24
CA TYR A 148 -17.68 1.15 13.13
C TYR A 148 -18.93 1.55 13.93
N ALA A 149 -20.07 1.70 13.28
CA ALA A 149 -21.35 2.01 13.91
C ALA A 149 -21.76 1.00 14.99
N LYS A 150 -21.44 -0.29 14.78
CA LYS A 150 -21.82 -1.39 15.69
C LYS A 150 -20.81 -1.67 16.79
N MET A 151 -19.54 -1.39 16.59
CA MET A 151 -18.47 -1.93 17.42
C MET A 151 -17.55 -0.86 18.05
N ALA A 152 -17.62 0.40 17.64
CA ALA A 152 -16.69 1.44 18.10
C ALA A 152 -16.67 1.54 19.64
N GLU A 153 -17.84 1.66 20.27
CA GLU A 153 -17.96 1.75 21.71
C GLU A 153 -17.36 0.53 22.44
N LYS A 154 -17.70 -0.68 21.99
CA LYS A 154 -17.17 -1.93 22.58
C LYS A 154 -15.66 -2.09 22.43
N LYS A 155 -15.09 -1.41 21.42
CA LYS A 155 -13.65 -1.42 21.13
C LYS A 155 -12.91 -0.21 21.72
N GLY A 156 -13.57 0.61 22.52
CA GLY A 156 -12.97 1.81 23.13
C GLY A 156 -12.60 2.89 22.14
N LEU A 157 -13.24 2.91 20.96
CA LEU A 157 -13.05 3.95 19.95
C LEU A 157 -14.04 5.09 20.15
N PRO A 158 -13.71 6.33 19.72
CA PRO A 158 -14.67 7.43 19.73
C PRO A 158 -15.93 7.08 18.95
N THR A 159 -17.08 7.41 19.49
CA THR A 159 -18.38 7.32 18.79
C THR A 159 -18.74 8.69 18.24
N PHE A 160 -19.36 8.71 17.08
CA PHE A 160 -19.75 9.95 16.40
C PHE A 160 -21.28 9.94 16.20
N GLU A 161 -21.86 11.15 16.26
CA GLU A 161 -23.27 11.33 16.02
C GLU A 161 -23.63 10.96 14.56
N LYS A 162 -24.69 10.21 14.40
CA LYS A 162 -25.23 9.84 13.08
C LYS A 162 -25.92 11.06 12.46
N LYS A 163 -25.54 11.36 11.23
CA LYS A 163 -26.09 12.50 10.49
C LYS A 163 -27.44 12.19 9.80
N SER A 164 -27.79 10.91 9.68
CA SER A 164 -29.04 10.44 9.10
C SER A 164 -29.44 9.09 9.72
N SER A 165 -30.55 8.51 9.25
CA SER A 165 -30.96 7.15 9.62
C SER A 165 -30.03 6.04 9.10
N ASP A 166 -29.15 6.35 8.16
CA ASP A 166 -28.15 5.41 7.64
C ASP A 166 -27.01 5.25 8.64
N GLU A 167 -26.80 4.04 9.13
CA GLU A 167 -25.75 3.74 10.11
C GLU A 167 -24.33 4.08 9.61
N ARG A 168 -24.12 4.11 8.29
CA ARG A 168 -22.83 4.47 7.70
C ARG A 168 -22.42 5.91 7.97
N THR A 169 -23.37 6.79 8.32
CA THR A 169 -23.08 8.17 8.69
C THR A 169 -22.40 8.32 10.06
N ALA A 170 -22.32 7.25 10.85
CA ALA A 170 -21.55 7.24 12.09
C ALA A 170 -20.04 7.40 11.88
N PHE A 171 -19.54 7.19 10.67
CA PHE A 171 -18.15 7.49 10.30
C PHE A 171 -18.09 7.99 8.86
N THR A 172 -17.49 9.15 8.65
CA THR A 172 -17.29 9.77 7.34
C THR A 172 -15.86 10.31 7.22
N MET A 173 -15.49 10.86 6.09
CA MET A 173 -14.19 11.52 5.89
C MET A 173 -13.98 12.75 6.79
N ASP A 174 -15.00 13.20 7.50
CA ASP A 174 -14.87 14.27 8.50
C ASP A 174 -14.11 13.81 9.76
N GLN A 175 -14.16 12.51 10.08
CA GLN A 175 -13.44 11.89 11.20
C GLN A 175 -12.00 11.47 10.85
N VAL A 176 -11.55 11.81 9.65
CA VAL A 176 -10.22 11.45 9.13
C VAL A 176 -9.37 12.71 8.98
N ASP A 177 -8.19 12.72 9.56
CA ASP A 177 -7.24 13.83 9.39
C ASP A 177 -6.40 13.64 8.12
N PHE A 178 -5.91 12.43 7.89
CA PHE A 178 -5.11 12.06 6.71
C PHE A 178 -5.61 10.76 6.08
N ALA A 179 -5.39 10.61 4.78
CA ALA A 179 -5.77 9.40 4.05
C ALA A 179 -4.62 8.92 3.17
N ILE A 180 -4.30 7.65 3.29
CA ILE A 180 -3.29 6.96 2.48
C ILE A 180 -3.99 5.83 1.73
N LEU A 181 -3.88 5.86 0.41
CA LEU A 181 -4.48 4.85 -0.44
C LEU A 181 -3.39 4.09 -1.19
N HIS A 182 -3.57 2.79 -1.39
CA HIS A 182 -2.73 2.02 -2.30
C HIS A 182 -2.59 2.73 -3.65
N SER A 183 -1.37 2.81 -4.15
CA SER A 183 -1.04 3.68 -5.28
C SER A 183 -0.48 2.91 -6.48
N PRO A 184 -1.34 2.44 -7.39
CA PRO A 184 -0.87 2.01 -8.71
C PRO A 184 -0.26 3.18 -9.51
N TYR A 185 -0.88 4.35 -9.43
CA TYR A 185 -0.38 5.64 -9.95
C TYR A 185 -1.15 6.81 -9.32
N ALA A 186 -0.53 7.99 -9.28
CA ALA A 186 -1.04 9.14 -8.52
C ALA A 186 -2.48 9.54 -8.87
N LYS A 187 -2.86 9.55 -10.16
CA LYS A 187 -4.22 9.93 -10.58
C LYS A 187 -5.29 8.98 -10.06
N LEU A 188 -5.00 7.68 -9.96
CA LEU A 188 -5.97 6.72 -9.42
C LEU A 188 -6.17 6.91 -7.92
N VAL A 189 -5.09 7.23 -7.19
CA VAL A 189 -5.16 7.59 -5.76
C VAL A 189 -6.08 8.80 -5.55
N GLN A 190 -5.93 9.85 -6.36
CA GLN A 190 -6.78 11.04 -6.30
C GLN A 190 -8.25 10.70 -6.59
N LYS A 191 -8.52 9.87 -7.62
CA LYS A 191 -9.88 9.39 -7.92
C LYS A 191 -10.46 8.57 -6.77
N GLY A 192 -9.67 7.69 -6.17
CA GLY A 192 -10.07 6.91 -5.00
C GLY A 192 -10.41 7.78 -3.80
N PHE A 193 -9.62 8.83 -3.55
CA PHE A 193 -9.89 9.78 -2.50
C PHE A 193 -11.21 10.54 -2.73
N ALA A 194 -11.44 11.05 -3.94
CA ALA A 194 -12.71 11.69 -4.32
C ALA A 194 -13.89 10.73 -4.21
N ARG A 195 -13.66 9.42 -4.50
CA ARG A 195 -14.68 8.36 -4.36
C ARG A 195 -15.14 8.14 -2.92
N LEU A 196 -14.26 8.30 -1.93
CA LEU A 196 -14.65 8.26 -0.52
C LEU A 196 -15.70 9.35 -0.19
N PHE A 197 -15.50 10.57 -0.69
CA PHE A 197 -16.47 11.66 -0.51
C PHE A 197 -17.78 11.43 -1.29
N PHE A 198 -17.73 10.82 -2.46
CA PHE A 198 -18.94 10.38 -3.16
C PHE A 198 -19.73 9.38 -2.31
N ASN A 199 -19.06 8.45 -1.64
CA ASN A 199 -19.70 7.51 -0.73
C ASN A 199 -20.31 8.18 0.50
N ASP A 200 -19.70 9.24 1.01
CA ASP A 200 -20.27 10.05 2.08
C ASP A 200 -21.51 10.83 1.58
N TYR A 201 -21.44 11.40 0.39
CA TYR A 201 -22.58 12.06 -0.26
C TYR A 201 -23.79 11.10 -0.40
N LEU A 202 -23.58 9.87 -0.85
CA LEU A 202 -24.67 8.91 -1.06
C LEU A 202 -25.51 8.62 0.22
N VAL A 203 -24.91 8.74 1.39
CA VAL A 203 -25.58 8.45 2.67
C VAL A 203 -26.14 9.69 3.36
N ASP A 204 -25.75 10.90 2.93
CA ASP A 204 -26.14 12.19 3.51
C ASP A 204 -26.28 13.30 2.45
N ALA A 205 -26.85 12.96 1.29
CA ALA A 205 -26.97 13.87 0.15
C ALA A 205 -27.81 15.14 0.43
N ALA A 206 -28.67 15.10 1.45
CA ALA A 206 -29.48 16.26 1.86
C ALA A 206 -28.70 17.26 2.73
N SER A 207 -27.49 16.93 3.16
CA SER A 207 -26.66 17.83 3.97
C SER A 207 -26.31 19.11 3.19
N GLU A 208 -26.37 20.24 3.86
CA GLU A 208 -25.97 21.55 3.32
C GLU A 208 -24.53 21.53 2.76
N LYS A 209 -23.68 20.70 3.33
CA LYS A 209 -22.32 20.45 2.86
C LYS A 209 -22.25 20.10 1.37
N TYR A 210 -23.28 19.45 0.84
CA TYR A 210 -23.35 18.97 -0.54
C TYR A 210 -24.28 19.78 -1.43
N ALA A 211 -24.71 20.98 -1.01
CA ALA A 211 -25.67 21.81 -1.75
C ALA A 211 -25.18 22.15 -3.19
N SER A 212 -23.89 22.18 -3.43
CA SER A 212 -23.30 22.45 -4.75
C SER A 212 -23.18 21.20 -5.65
N ILE A 213 -23.48 19.99 -5.14
CA ILE A 213 -23.43 18.76 -5.89
C ILE A 213 -24.76 18.51 -6.60
N PRO A 214 -24.76 18.18 -7.91
CA PRO A 214 -25.97 17.83 -8.64
C PRO A 214 -26.71 16.66 -7.97
N GLN A 215 -28.00 16.86 -7.67
CA GLN A 215 -28.81 15.86 -6.95
C GLN A 215 -29.02 14.57 -7.76
N GLU A 216 -28.97 14.65 -9.08
CA GLU A 216 -29.04 13.48 -9.98
C GLU A 216 -27.97 12.45 -9.69
N PHE A 217 -26.80 12.83 -9.14
CA PHE A 217 -25.73 11.87 -8.80
C PHE A 217 -26.11 10.91 -7.67
N LYS A 218 -27.15 11.22 -6.89
CA LYS A 218 -27.67 10.32 -5.88
C LYS A 218 -28.35 9.09 -6.48
N GLU A 219 -28.98 9.26 -7.64
CA GLU A 219 -29.76 8.22 -8.31
C GLU A 219 -28.92 7.38 -9.30
N VAL A 220 -27.65 7.74 -9.53
CA VAL A 220 -26.77 6.99 -10.43
C VAL A 220 -26.45 5.64 -9.82
N ASP A 221 -26.63 4.55 -10.59
CA ASP A 221 -26.17 3.23 -10.16
C ASP A 221 -24.71 3.26 -9.77
N ARG A 222 -24.40 2.73 -8.61
CA ARG A 222 -23.07 2.87 -8.00
C ARG A 222 -21.97 2.19 -8.81
N HIS A 223 -22.27 1.10 -9.50
CA HIS A 223 -21.31 0.43 -10.38
C HIS A 223 -21.09 1.25 -11.66
N GLN A 224 -22.17 1.73 -12.28
CA GLN A 224 -22.09 2.55 -13.49
C GLN A 224 -21.42 3.90 -13.21
N SER A 225 -21.57 4.45 -12.00
CA SER A 225 -20.95 5.72 -11.57
C SER A 225 -19.43 5.72 -11.66
N ILE A 226 -18.77 4.54 -11.64
CA ILE A 226 -17.30 4.42 -11.75
C ILE A 226 -16.78 4.97 -13.09
N MET A 227 -17.56 4.82 -14.17
CA MET A 227 -17.20 5.32 -15.50
C MET A 227 -17.86 6.65 -15.84
N ASN A 228 -18.65 7.22 -14.94
CA ASN A 228 -19.28 8.52 -15.13
C ASN A 228 -18.26 9.67 -14.96
N LYS A 229 -17.89 10.29 -16.08
CA LYS A 229 -16.85 11.32 -16.11
C LYS A 229 -17.26 12.64 -15.46
N ASP A 230 -18.53 12.97 -15.50
CA ASP A 230 -19.02 14.24 -14.89
C ASP A 230 -19.09 14.09 -13.38
N LEU A 231 -19.54 12.96 -12.87
CA LEU A 231 -19.47 12.61 -11.46
C LEU A 231 -18.00 12.62 -10.96
N GLU A 232 -17.09 11.95 -11.69
CA GLU A 232 -15.66 11.95 -11.36
C GLU A 232 -15.10 13.38 -11.26
N LYS A 233 -15.32 14.20 -12.28
CA LYS A 233 -14.86 15.60 -12.31
C LYS A 233 -15.43 16.41 -11.16
N THR A 234 -16.72 16.27 -10.90
CA THR A 234 -17.41 17.00 -9.83
C THR A 234 -16.81 16.68 -8.46
N PHE A 235 -16.69 15.39 -8.11
CA PHE A 235 -16.14 15.03 -6.81
C PHE A 235 -14.64 15.29 -6.69
N MET A 236 -13.87 15.20 -7.77
CA MET A 236 -12.47 15.62 -7.83
C MET A 236 -12.32 17.13 -7.55
N ALA A 237 -13.18 17.94 -8.13
CA ALA A 237 -13.19 19.40 -7.90
C ALA A 237 -13.66 19.73 -6.49
N TRP A 238 -14.75 19.12 -6.04
CA TRP A 238 -15.33 19.34 -4.73
C TRP A 238 -14.39 18.97 -3.59
N SER A 239 -13.69 17.85 -3.71
CA SER A 239 -12.74 17.37 -2.69
C SER A 239 -11.34 18.00 -2.77
N LYS A 240 -11.10 18.95 -3.66
CA LYS A 240 -9.75 19.50 -3.94
C LYS A 240 -9.06 20.06 -2.69
N SER A 241 -9.76 20.81 -1.85
CA SER A 241 -9.21 21.36 -0.61
C SER A 241 -8.84 20.25 0.39
N ALA A 242 -9.75 19.30 0.59
CA ALA A 242 -9.49 18.13 1.42
C ALA A 242 -8.35 17.25 0.87
N MET A 243 -8.23 17.14 -0.44
CA MET A 243 -7.13 16.44 -1.10
C MET A 243 -5.78 17.08 -0.77
N ALA A 244 -5.69 18.39 -0.83
CA ALA A 244 -4.47 19.12 -0.51
C ALA A 244 -4.03 18.93 0.95
N SER A 245 -4.97 18.93 1.91
CA SER A 245 -4.65 18.81 3.33
C SER A 245 -4.52 17.37 3.83
N LYS A 246 -5.37 16.45 3.33
CA LYS A 246 -5.48 15.09 3.87
C LYS A 246 -4.73 14.03 3.05
N LEU A 247 -4.63 14.18 1.73
CA LEU A 247 -4.02 13.19 0.84
C LEU A 247 -2.58 13.54 0.43
N GLU A 248 -2.34 14.79 0.05
CA GLU A 248 -1.05 15.23 -0.51
C GLU A 248 0.16 14.92 0.39
N PRO A 249 0.09 15.03 1.73
CA PRO A 249 1.23 14.68 2.58
C PRO A 249 1.73 13.24 2.41
N GLY A 250 0.85 12.31 2.02
CA GLY A 250 1.20 10.91 1.76
C GLY A 250 1.68 10.60 0.33
N MET A 251 1.83 11.60 -0.56
CA MET A 251 1.99 11.35 -2.00
C MET A 251 3.44 11.37 -2.50
N THR A 252 4.45 11.61 -1.66
CA THR A 252 5.85 11.74 -2.09
C THR A 252 6.38 10.46 -2.75
N THR A 253 6.28 9.32 -2.08
CA THR A 253 6.74 8.04 -2.64
C THR A 253 5.92 7.62 -3.86
N VAL A 254 4.63 7.94 -3.89
CA VAL A 254 3.75 7.69 -5.04
C VAL A 254 4.28 8.37 -6.30
N ARG A 255 4.78 9.60 -6.17
CA ARG A 255 5.30 10.39 -7.30
C ARG A 255 6.74 10.07 -7.66
N ARG A 256 7.54 9.66 -6.68
CA ARG A 256 8.99 9.47 -6.87
C ARG A 256 9.38 8.02 -7.13
N CYS A 257 8.67 7.05 -6.55
CA CYS A 257 9.04 5.63 -6.61
C CYS A 257 8.16 4.82 -7.57
N GLY A 258 7.07 5.39 -8.10
CA GLY A 258 6.10 4.65 -8.90
C GLY A 258 5.34 3.59 -8.09
N ASN A 259 4.82 2.58 -8.77
CA ASN A 259 4.12 1.48 -8.10
C ASN A 259 5.12 0.54 -7.40
N MET A 260 5.01 0.40 -6.10
CA MET A 260 5.80 -0.52 -5.29
C MET A 260 4.97 -1.75 -4.85
N TYR A 261 3.83 -2.01 -5.52
CA TYR A 261 2.86 -3.06 -5.19
C TYR A 261 2.54 -3.11 -3.68
N SER A 262 2.93 -4.17 -2.98
CA SER A 262 2.65 -4.34 -1.55
C SER A 262 3.29 -3.28 -0.65
N GLY A 263 4.37 -2.65 -1.09
CA GLY A 263 5.04 -1.56 -0.39
C GLY A 263 4.38 -0.18 -0.58
N SER A 264 3.54 0.01 -1.61
CA SER A 264 3.02 1.34 -1.99
C SER A 264 2.22 2.01 -0.88
N LEU A 265 1.35 1.28 -0.19
CA LEU A 265 0.54 1.83 0.90
C LEU A 265 1.42 2.33 2.05
N TYR A 266 2.40 1.54 2.44
CA TYR A 266 3.32 1.86 3.54
C TYR A 266 4.37 2.90 3.15
N GLY A 267 4.72 2.99 1.87
CA GLY A 267 5.48 4.11 1.33
C GLY A 267 4.71 5.43 1.44
N GLY A 268 3.39 5.41 1.24
CA GLY A 268 2.52 6.55 1.50
C GLY A 268 2.50 6.94 2.98
N LEU A 269 2.44 5.97 3.90
CA LEU A 269 2.54 6.23 5.33
C LEU A 269 3.91 6.81 5.72
N ALA A 270 4.99 6.27 5.15
CA ALA A 270 6.33 6.82 5.32
C ALA A 270 6.43 8.26 4.82
N SER A 271 5.79 8.58 3.68
CA SER A 271 5.69 9.95 3.16
C SER A 271 4.99 10.88 4.13
N LEU A 272 3.84 10.46 4.68
CA LEU A 272 3.08 11.24 5.66
C LEU A 272 3.94 11.58 6.89
N VAL A 273 4.58 10.59 7.50
CA VAL A 273 5.43 10.77 8.68
C VAL A 273 6.65 11.66 8.38
N SER A 274 7.15 11.62 7.15
CA SER A 274 8.29 12.44 6.74
C SER A 274 7.92 13.89 6.44
N ASN A 275 6.71 14.14 5.90
CA ASN A 275 6.30 15.45 5.40
C ASN A 275 5.55 16.30 6.42
N VAL A 276 4.93 15.68 7.43
CA VAL A 276 4.15 16.39 8.46
C VAL A 276 4.94 16.45 9.75
N PRO A 277 5.09 17.62 10.37
CA PRO A 277 5.76 17.75 11.67
C PRO A 277 5.16 16.82 12.72
N ASP A 278 5.99 16.27 13.59
CA ASP A 278 5.57 15.34 14.64
C ASP A 278 4.43 15.92 15.51
N THR A 279 4.55 17.19 15.90
CA THR A 279 3.53 17.91 16.68
C THR A 279 2.16 17.94 16.01
N ASP A 280 2.13 18.04 14.69
CA ASP A 280 0.89 18.15 13.90
C ASP A 280 0.27 16.76 13.63
N LEU A 281 1.07 15.69 13.80
CA LEU A 281 0.59 14.32 13.68
C LEU A 281 -0.02 13.78 14.99
N GLN A 282 0.34 14.32 16.14
CA GLN A 282 -0.13 13.82 17.44
C GLN A 282 -1.66 13.80 17.55
N GLY A 283 -2.22 12.67 17.94
CA GLY A 283 -3.67 12.46 18.09
C GLY A 283 -4.42 12.27 16.77
N LYS A 284 -3.76 12.41 15.62
CA LYS A 284 -4.39 12.34 14.30
C LYS A 284 -4.79 10.92 13.93
N ARG A 285 -5.87 10.83 13.16
CA ARG A 285 -6.37 9.58 12.57
C ARG A 285 -6.08 9.54 11.08
N VAL A 286 -5.41 8.47 10.66
CA VAL A 286 -5.05 8.21 9.26
C VAL A 286 -5.92 7.07 8.74
N LEU A 287 -6.71 7.33 7.70
CA LEU A 287 -7.42 6.28 6.98
C LEU A 287 -6.46 5.60 6.01
N MET A 288 -6.44 4.28 6.04
CA MET A 288 -5.63 3.44 5.17
C MET A 288 -6.53 2.65 4.24
N TYR A 289 -6.34 2.76 2.93
CA TYR A 289 -7.01 1.92 1.94
C TYR A 289 -6.00 1.02 1.25
N SER A 290 -6.02 -0.25 1.60
CA SER A 290 -5.24 -1.32 0.96
C SER A 290 -6.03 -1.98 -0.15
N PHE A 291 -5.36 -2.25 -1.27
CA PHE A 291 -5.95 -2.94 -2.42
C PHE A 291 -4.91 -3.85 -3.09
N GLY A 292 -5.35 -4.98 -3.56
CA GLY A 292 -4.60 -5.88 -4.44
C GLY A 292 -5.52 -6.50 -5.47
N SER A 293 -5.08 -6.49 -6.73
CA SER A 293 -5.81 -7.10 -7.85
C SER A 293 -6.14 -8.56 -7.61
N GLY A 294 -7.23 -9.02 -8.21
CA GLY A 294 -7.67 -10.39 -8.11
C GLY A 294 -9.04 -10.64 -7.44
N CYS A 295 -9.62 -9.82 -6.56
CA CYS A 295 -9.10 -8.68 -5.82
C CYS A 295 -9.34 -8.85 -4.31
N ALA A 296 -8.57 -8.13 -3.51
CA ALA A 296 -8.77 -7.99 -2.07
C ALA A 296 -8.53 -6.52 -1.67
N ALA A 297 -9.37 -6.00 -0.79
CA ALA A 297 -9.24 -4.64 -0.28
C ALA A 297 -9.63 -4.56 1.20
N SER A 298 -9.02 -3.62 1.92
CA SER A 298 -9.44 -3.26 3.27
C SER A 298 -9.30 -1.77 3.50
N ILE A 299 -10.25 -1.22 4.23
CA ILE A 299 -10.16 0.09 4.87
C ILE A 299 -10.01 -0.12 6.37
N PHE A 300 -9.04 0.53 6.95
CA PHE A 300 -8.74 0.55 8.38
C PHE A 300 -8.15 1.89 8.77
N THR A 301 -8.01 2.15 10.04
CA THR A 301 -7.48 3.40 10.56
C THR A 301 -6.27 3.16 11.46
N ILE A 302 -5.36 4.13 11.43
CA ILE A 302 -4.21 4.23 12.34
C ILE A 302 -4.38 5.54 13.11
N ARG A 303 -4.18 5.48 14.43
CA ARG A 303 -4.10 6.66 15.28
C ARG A 303 -2.65 6.93 15.64
N VAL A 304 -2.22 8.19 15.50
CA VAL A 304 -0.90 8.62 15.98
C VAL A 304 -1.03 8.88 17.49
N ALA A 305 -0.50 7.97 18.29
CA ALA A 305 -0.61 7.99 19.76
C ALA A 305 0.65 8.45 20.47
N GLY A 306 1.77 8.57 19.75
CA GLY A 306 3.05 8.98 20.29
C GLY A 306 3.94 9.65 19.25
N SER A 307 5.12 10.09 19.64
CA SER A 307 6.06 10.75 18.74
C SER A 307 6.53 9.84 17.61
N THR A 308 6.44 10.34 16.39
CA THR A 308 6.92 9.70 15.16
C THR A 308 8.34 10.14 14.78
N GLU A 309 8.99 10.97 15.58
CA GLU A 309 10.29 11.56 15.24
C GLU A 309 11.38 10.51 15.01
N ASN A 310 11.46 9.47 15.85
CA ASN A 310 12.40 8.37 15.63
C ASN A 310 12.14 7.61 14.33
N ILE A 311 10.88 7.42 13.97
CA ILE A 311 10.50 6.81 12.69
C ILE A 311 10.96 7.69 11.54
N ARG A 312 10.71 9.01 11.60
CA ARG A 312 11.12 9.97 10.58
C ARG A 312 12.64 9.99 10.37
N GLN A 313 13.40 10.04 11.48
CA GLN A 313 14.87 10.01 11.44
C GLN A 313 15.40 8.70 10.85
N THR A 314 14.84 7.56 11.24
CA THR A 314 15.24 6.24 10.72
C THR A 314 14.90 6.11 9.23
N LEU A 315 13.75 6.60 8.80
CA LEU A 315 13.35 6.61 7.40
C LEU A 315 14.28 7.46 6.56
N ASN A 316 14.64 8.65 7.04
CA ASN A 316 15.45 9.63 6.32
C ASN A 316 15.04 9.73 4.83
N LEU A 317 13.70 9.76 4.61
CA LEU A 317 13.10 9.52 3.29
C LEU A 317 13.53 10.57 2.27
N GLU A 318 13.54 11.85 2.67
CA GLU A 318 13.90 12.94 1.76
C GLU A 318 15.31 12.77 1.21
N ALA A 319 16.30 12.57 2.07
CA ALA A 319 17.69 12.39 1.65
C ALA A 319 17.86 11.16 0.75
N ARG A 320 17.15 10.06 1.07
CA ARG A 320 17.16 8.86 0.20
C ARG A 320 16.58 9.15 -1.18
N LEU A 321 15.49 9.89 -1.28
CA LEU A 321 14.87 10.23 -2.55
C LEU A 321 15.68 11.27 -3.34
N GLN A 322 16.38 12.20 -2.67
CA GLN A 322 17.27 13.15 -3.31
C GLN A 322 18.49 12.46 -3.97
N ASN A 323 18.95 11.37 -3.39
CA ASN A 323 20.05 10.56 -3.94
C ASN A 323 19.65 9.62 -5.08
N MET A 324 18.37 9.61 -5.50
CA MET A 324 17.94 8.83 -6.67
C MET A 324 18.55 9.41 -7.95
N GLN A 325 19.19 8.57 -8.74
CA GLN A 325 19.75 8.95 -10.02
C GLN A 325 18.66 9.05 -11.09
N ILE A 326 18.72 10.12 -11.88
CA ILE A 326 17.87 10.30 -13.05
C ILE A 326 18.63 9.77 -14.26
N VAL A 327 18.07 8.75 -14.90
CA VAL A 327 18.66 8.15 -16.10
C VAL A 327 17.82 8.46 -17.33
N SER A 328 18.40 8.28 -18.52
CA SER A 328 17.68 8.48 -19.78
C SER A 328 16.56 7.41 -19.94
N PRO A 329 15.52 7.70 -20.72
CA PRO A 329 14.51 6.69 -21.07
C PRO A 329 15.11 5.45 -21.74
N SER A 330 16.15 5.61 -22.57
CA SER A 330 16.84 4.48 -23.21
C SER A 330 17.53 3.58 -22.16
N ALA A 331 18.24 4.16 -21.19
CA ALA A 331 18.87 3.38 -20.12
C ALA A 331 17.83 2.61 -19.28
N TYR A 332 16.66 3.20 -19.06
CA TYR A 332 15.55 2.49 -18.40
C TYR A 332 15.05 1.30 -19.23
N VAL A 333 14.87 1.49 -20.55
CA VAL A 333 14.46 0.41 -21.46
C VAL A 333 15.52 -0.71 -21.49
N ASP A 334 16.81 -0.36 -21.59
CA ASP A 334 17.92 -1.31 -21.59
C ASP A 334 17.96 -2.13 -20.29
N ALA A 335 17.69 -1.49 -19.14
CA ALA A 335 17.60 -2.18 -17.85
C ALA A 335 16.45 -3.21 -17.82
N LEU A 336 15.27 -2.85 -18.36
CA LEU A 336 14.14 -3.77 -18.46
C LEU A 336 14.41 -4.93 -19.42
N GLN A 337 15.04 -4.67 -20.56
CA GLN A 337 15.44 -5.72 -21.51
C GLN A 337 16.49 -6.66 -20.91
N THR A 338 17.46 -6.12 -20.17
CA THR A 338 18.44 -6.93 -19.44
C THR A 338 17.76 -7.84 -18.43
N ARG A 339 16.81 -7.30 -17.68
CA ARG A 339 16.02 -8.06 -16.71
C ARG A 339 15.19 -9.17 -17.37
N GLU A 340 14.57 -8.89 -18.51
CA GLU A 340 13.82 -9.89 -19.29
C GLU A 340 14.72 -11.03 -19.79
N LYS A 341 15.87 -10.68 -20.38
CA LYS A 341 16.86 -11.66 -20.89
C LYS A 341 17.48 -12.53 -19.79
N THR A 342 17.56 -12.00 -18.56
CA THR A 342 18.17 -12.70 -17.42
C THR A 342 17.12 -13.28 -16.46
N HIS A 343 15.86 -13.25 -16.84
CA HIS A 343 14.79 -13.89 -16.07
C HIS A 343 15.05 -15.40 -15.97
N ASN A 344 15.07 -15.93 -14.76
CA ASN A 344 15.40 -17.33 -14.47
C ASN A 344 16.76 -17.83 -15.03
N ALA A 345 17.70 -16.92 -15.25
CA ALA A 345 19.05 -17.31 -15.68
C ALA A 345 19.76 -18.13 -14.61
N VAL A 346 20.53 -19.11 -15.05
CA VAL A 346 21.46 -19.92 -14.24
C VAL A 346 22.89 -19.56 -14.60
N SER A 347 23.82 -19.88 -13.71
CA SER A 347 25.26 -19.58 -13.89
C SER A 347 25.43 -18.11 -14.31
N TYR A 348 24.75 -17.22 -13.56
CA TYR A 348 24.61 -15.81 -13.92
C TYR A 348 25.27 -14.91 -12.87
N GLU A 349 26.05 -13.97 -13.35
CA GLU A 349 26.57 -12.86 -12.54
C GLU A 349 26.00 -11.52 -13.04
N PRO A 350 25.43 -10.71 -12.16
CA PRO A 350 24.95 -9.35 -12.51
C PRO A 350 26.13 -8.49 -13.00
N LYS A 351 25.88 -7.69 -14.04
CA LYS A 351 26.88 -6.83 -14.69
C LYS A 351 26.83 -5.37 -14.28
N GLY A 352 25.93 -4.98 -13.38
CA GLY A 352 25.81 -3.63 -12.87
C GLY A 352 27.01 -3.24 -12.00
N SER A 353 27.31 -1.94 -11.96
CA SER A 353 28.37 -1.41 -11.10
C SER A 353 27.95 -1.50 -9.62
N LEU A 354 28.89 -1.91 -8.77
CA LEU A 354 28.68 -1.85 -7.32
C LEU A 354 28.63 -0.41 -6.81
N GLU A 355 29.16 0.55 -7.54
CA GLU A 355 29.12 1.98 -7.19
C GLU A 355 27.69 2.53 -7.22
N ASP A 356 26.82 1.95 -8.04
CA ASP A 356 25.40 2.32 -8.12
C ASP A 356 24.55 1.74 -6.98
N ILE A 357 25.13 0.87 -6.15
CA ILE A 357 24.43 0.25 -5.03
C ILE A 357 24.69 1.08 -3.77
N TRP A 358 23.64 1.37 -3.01
CA TRP A 358 23.74 2.09 -1.74
C TRP A 358 24.71 1.39 -0.78
N PRO A 359 25.63 2.14 -0.12
CA PRO A 359 26.53 1.55 0.88
C PRO A 359 25.79 0.73 1.93
N HIS A 360 26.37 -0.36 2.36
CA HIS A 360 25.80 -1.31 3.31
C HIS A 360 24.53 -2.04 2.86
N SER A 361 24.09 -1.88 1.61
CA SER A 361 22.98 -2.64 1.03
C SER A 361 23.43 -4.02 0.55
N TYR A 362 22.48 -4.95 0.50
CA TYR A 362 22.70 -6.28 -0.06
C TYR A 362 22.42 -6.27 -1.57
N TYR A 363 23.23 -6.99 -2.31
CA TYR A 363 23.09 -7.19 -3.75
C TYR A 363 23.22 -8.67 -4.12
N LEU A 364 22.62 -9.05 -5.26
CA LEU A 364 22.80 -10.38 -5.82
C LEU A 364 24.21 -10.49 -6.39
N LYS A 365 25.03 -11.36 -5.81
CA LYS A 365 26.39 -11.63 -6.30
C LYS A 365 26.35 -12.53 -7.51
N ASN A 366 25.72 -13.69 -7.38
CA ASN A 366 25.59 -14.66 -8.47
C ASN A 366 24.39 -15.59 -8.29
N VAL A 367 24.03 -16.27 -9.36
CA VAL A 367 23.11 -17.42 -9.39
C VAL A 367 23.90 -18.61 -9.91
N ASP A 368 23.92 -19.72 -9.19
CA ASP A 368 24.63 -20.92 -9.63
C ASP A 368 23.85 -21.78 -10.65
N GLU A 369 24.42 -22.93 -11.03
CA GLU A 369 23.82 -23.90 -11.94
C GLU A 369 22.55 -24.58 -11.39
N LYS A 370 22.29 -24.49 -10.09
CA LYS A 370 21.10 -25.00 -9.38
C LYS A 370 20.09 -23.91 -9.04
N PHE A 371 20.17 -22.74 -9.67
CA PHE A 371 19.34 -21.57 -9.40
C PHE A 371 19.45 -20.99 -7.98
N ARG A 372 20.46 -21.39 -7.18
CA ARG A 372 20.68 -20.82 -5.86
C ARG A 372 21.24 -19.41 -5.99
N ARG A 373 20.66 -18.48 -5.24
CA ARG A 373 21.04 -17.05 -5.25
C ARG A 373 21.91 -16.75 -4.05
N PHE A 374 23.05 -16.12 -4.33
CA PHE A 374 23.99 -15.68 -3.31
C PHE A 374 23.99 -14.16 -3.24
N TYR A 375 23.86 -13.65 -2.03
CA TYR A 375 23.83 -12.23 -1.76
C TYR A 375 25.05 -11.82 -0.96
N GLU A 376 25.55 -10.64 -1.28
CA GLU A 376 26.67 -10.03 -0.55
C GLU A 376 26.28 -8.62 -0.10
N LYS A 377 26.88 -8.16 1.00
CA LYS A 377 26.68 -6.80 1.49
C LYS A 377 27.77 -5.91 0.90
N ARG A 378 27.38 -4.79 0.24
CA ARG A 378 28.36 -3.82 -0.18
C ARG A 378 29.07 -3.25 1.05
N SER A 379 30.39 -3.36 1.12
CA SER A 379 31.24 -2.54 2.00
C SER A 379 31.24 -1.08 1.50
N ILE A 380 31.83 -0.18 2.23
CA ILE A 380 31.87 1.26 1.92
C ILE A 380 32.47 1.52 0.53
#